data_852f56c39c907e3334c563c0aa4927e5
#
_entry.id   852f56c39c907e3334c563c0aa4927e5
#
_cell.length_a   1.000
_cell.length_b   1.000
_cell.length_c   1.000
_cell.angle_alpha   90.00
_cell.angle_beta   90.00
_cell.angle_gamma   90.00
#
_symmetry.space_group_name_H-M   'P 1'
#
loop_
_entity.id
_entity.type
_entity.pdbx_description
1 polymer ?
#
loop_
_entity_poly.entity_id
_entity_poly.type
_entity_poly.pdbx_seq_one_letter_code
_entity_poly.pdbx_strand_id
1 'polypeptide(L)'
;MGILITTAFDRKATWQNRSFDFKGNSWSSEISSKLKFPKDLDVEMSWNYQSKYKTIDGESFPSQFANLGARKKLLKGKGVISLNIRDLFATRVRENQTIRDNFNIWSRSFYGRFWVIGFSYGFGKGEAMEFRGRRR
;
A
#
# COMPACT_ATOMS: atom_id res chain seq x y z
N MET A 1 6.48 -3.63 -13.53
CA MET A 1 7.27 -4.70 -12.90
C MET A 1 6.47 -5.22 -11.70
N GLY A 2 6.16 -6.50 -11.67
CA GLY A 2 5.38 -7.12 -10.60
C GLY A 2 6.31 -7.82 -9.59
N ILE A 3 6.03 -7.70 -8.31
CA ILE A 3 6.73 -8.41 -7.24
C ILE A 3 5.71 -9.25 -6.50
N LEU A 4 5.94 -10.57 -6.44
CA LEU A 4 5.19 -11.52 -5.61
C LEU A 4 6.06 -11.88 -4.42
N ILE A 5 5.57 -11.61 -3.21
CA ILE A 5 6.25 -12.01 -1.98
C ILE A 5 5.36 -13.04 -1.29
N THR A 6 5.90 -14.24 -1.12
CA THR A 6 5.24 -15.31 -0.35
C THR A 6 6.04 -15.53 0.93
N THR A 7 5.37 -15.46 2.06
CA THR A 7 5.99 -15.69 3.37
C THR A 7 5.26 -16.84 4.05
N ALA A 8 5.96 -17.92 4.32
CA ALA A 8 5.50 -19.00 5.21
C ALA A 8 6.24 -18.85 6.54
N PHE A 9 5.51 -18.95 7.64
CA PHE A 9 6.11 -18.88 8.96
C PHE A 9 5.56 -19.98 9.87
N ASP A 10 6.47 -20.56 10.62
CA ASP A 10 6.19 -21.52 11.68
C ASP A 10 6.71 -20.89 12.97
N ARG A 11 5.86 -20.67 13.94
CA ARG A 11 6.22 -20.10 15.24
C ARG A 11 5.73 -20.98 16.36
N LYS A 12 6.65 -21.38 17.23
CA LYS A 12 6.36 -22.06 18.47
C LYS A 12 6.58 -21.09 19.60
N ALA A 13 5.58 -20.90 20.44
CA ALA A 13 5.68 -20.09 21.64
C ALA A 13 5.17 -20.89 22.84
N THR A 14 5.92 -20.84 23.93
CA THR A 14 5.50 -21.45 25.21
C THR A 14 5.23 -20.31 26.20
N TRP A 15 4.00 -20.26 26.71
CA TRP A 15 3.60 -19.30 27.73
C TRP A 15 2.83 -20.04 28.80
N GLN A 16 3.24 -19.90 30.09
CA GLN A 16 2.60 -20.54 31.25
C GLN A 16 2.31 -22.04 31.06
N ASN A 17 3.31 -22.82 30.65
CA ASN A 17 3.21 -24.25 30.37
C ASN A 17 2.22 -24.67 29.26
N ARG A 18 1.76 -23.73 28.43
CA ARG A 18 0.99 -24.02 27.22
C ARG A 18 1.88 -23.79 25.99
N SER A 19 2.02 -24.81 25.16
CA SER A 19 2.70 -24.67 23.87
C SER A 19 1.71 -24.21 22.81
N PHE A 20 2.03 -23.13 22.12
CA PHE A 20 1.26 -22.65 21.00
C PHE A 20 2.05 -22.95 19.72
N ASP A 21 1.62 -23.96 19.00
CA ASP A 21 2.13 -24.25 17.67
C ASP A 21 1.33 -23.46 16.65
N PHE A 22 2.01 -22.52 15.99
CA PHE A 22 1.39 -21.64 15.03
C PHE A 22 2.04 -21.79 13.67
N LYS A 23 1.28 -22.33 12.71
CA LYS A 23 1.66 -22.39 11.30
C LYS A 23 0.82 -21.41 10.51
N GLY A 24 1.44 -20.45 9.89
CA GLY A 24 0.76 -19.49 9.05
C GLY A 24 1.46 -19.36 7.69
N ASN A 25 0.66 -19.27 6.65
CA ASN A 25 1.13 -18.93 5.30
C ASN A 25 0.45 -17.63 4.87
N SER A 26 1.24 -16.68 4.41
CA SER A 26 0.72 -15.45 3.83
C SER A 26 1.46 -15.13 2.54
N TRP A 27 0.75 -14.59 1.58
CA TRP A 27 1.36 -14.08 0.38
C TRP A 27 0.84 -12.68 0.07
N SER A 28 1.69 -11.89 -0.51
CA SER A 28 1.36 -10.55 -0.98
C SER A 28 1.87 -10.36 -2.40
N SER A 29 1.14 -9.60 -3.17
CA SER A 29 1.53 -9.24 -4.53
C SER A 29 1.46 -7.73 -4.67
N GLU A 30 2.50 -7.15 -5.24
CA GLU A 30 2.51 -5.76 -5.68
C GLU A 30 2.85 -5.72 -7.17
N ILE A 31 1.97 -5.12 -7.94
CA ILE A 31 2.18 -4.87 -9.36
C ILE A 31 2.22 -3.37 -9.54
N SER A 32 3.31 -2.87 -10.12
CA SER A 32 3.43 -1.45 -10.43
C SER A 32 3.83 -1.25 -11.89
N SER A 33 3.24 -0.25 -12.52
CA SER A 33 3.54 0.16 -13.89
C SER A 33 3.74 1.65 -13.93
N LYS A 34 4.75 2.09 -14.66
CA LYS A 34 5.03 3.49 -14.91
C LYS A 34 5.10 3.72 -16.40
N LEU A 35 4.23 4.57 -16.90
CA LEU A 35 4.14 4.95 -18.30
C LEU A 35 4.57 6.41 -18.46
N LYS A 36 5.41 6.64 -19.46
CA LYS A 36 5.81 7.98 -19.86
C LYS A 36 5.12 8.31 -21.16
N PHE A 37 4.34 9.35 -21.14
CA PHE A 37 3.64 9.86 -22.32
C PHE A 37 4.37 11.09 -22.92
N PRO A 38 4.16 11.38 -24.17
CA PRO A 38 4.64 12.62 -24.77
C PRO A 38 4.09 13.84 -24.01
N LYS A 39 4.75 14.98 -24.20
CA LYS A 39 4.44 16.25 -23.50
C LYS A 39 4.67 16.21 -21.98
N ASP A 40 5.71 15.47 -21.55
CA ASP A 40 6.16 15.40 -20.16
C ASP A 40 5.08 14.95 -19.15
N LEU A 41 4.26 13.99 -19.57
CA LEU A 41 3.26 13.36 -18.71
C LEU A 41 3.73 11.97 -18.29
N ASP A 42 3.93 11.79 -16.99
CA ASP A 42 4.21 10.49 -16.38
C ASP A 42 2.96 10.01 -15.65
N VAL A 43 2.59 8.75 -15.84
CA VAL A 43 1.49 8.08 -15.11
C VAL A 43 2.04 6.83 -14.44
N GLU A 44 1.74 6.66 -13.19
CA GLU A 44 2.13 5.49 -12.39
C GLU A 44 0.89 4.86 -11.76
N MET A 45 0.75 3.56 -11.91
CA MET A 45 -0.31 2.78 -11.29
C MET A 45 0.30 1.66 -10.48
N SER A 46 -0.21 1.43 -9.28
CA SER A 46 0.16 0.27 -8.46
C SER A 46 -1.08 -0.44 -7.97
N TRP A 47 -1.01 -1.77 -7.93
CA TRP A 47 -2.02 -2.63 -7.34
C TRP A 47 -1.35 -3.50 -6.29
N ASN A 48 -1.97 -3.57 -5.12
CA ASN A 48 -1.48 -4.31 -3.97
C ASN A 48 -2.54 -5.30 -3.54
N TYR A 49 -2.11 -6.52 -3.27
CA TYR A 49 -2.93 -7.59 -2.73
C TYR A 49 -2.22 -8.24 -1.54
N GLN A 50 -2.96 -8.50 -0.49
CA GLN A 50 -2.54 -9.27 0.67
C GLN A 50 -3.53 -10.41 0.88
N SER A 51 -3.03 -11.65 0.96
CA SER A 51 -3.87 -12.81 1.25
C SER A 51 -4.35 -12.81 2.70
N LYS A 52 -5.37 -13.59 2.98
CA LYS A 52 -5.74 -13.98 4.35
C LYS A 52 -4.53 -14.62 5.04
N TYR A 53 -4.32 -14.29 6.30
CA TYR A 53 -3.30 -14.94 7.13
C TYR A 53 -3.76 -15.09 8.56
N LYS A 54 -3.22 -16.13 9.22
CA LYS A 54 -3.47 -16.38 10.64
C LYS A 54 -2.52 -15.55 11.49
N THR A 55 -3.00 -15.09 12.62
CA THR A 55 -2.21 -14.47 13.68
C THR A 55 -2.26 -15.37 14.93
N ILE A 56 -1.41 -15.09 15.92
CA ILE A 56 -1.40 -15.85 17.19
C ILE A 56 -2.78 -15.83 17.87
N ASP A 57 -3.52 -14.75 17.69
CA ASP A 57 -4.76 -14.46 18.39
C ASP A 57 -6.01 -14.53 17.49
N GLY A 58 -5.84 -14.89 16.21
CA GLY A 58 -6.98 -14.92 15.29
C GLY A 58 -6.59 -14.90 13.83
N GLU A 59 -7.34 -14.16 13.03
CA GLU A 59 -7.16 -14.10 11.58
C GLU A 59 -7.22 -12.67 11.05
N SER A 60 -6.44 -12.40 10.02
CA SER A 60 -6.53 -11.19 9.19
C SER A 60 -7.10 -11.55 7.83
N PHE A 61 -8.12 -10.83 7.41
CA PHE A 61 -8.78 -11.08 6.14
C PHE A 61 -8.01 -10.49 4.96
N PRO A 62 -8.24 -10.97 3.73
CA PRO A 62 -7.55 -10.47 2.57
C PRO A 62 -7.92 -9.01 2.30
N SER A 63 -6.96 -8.26 1.78
CA SER A 63 -7.16 -6.86 1.40
C SER A 63 -6.51 -6.56 0.06
N GLN A 64 -7.12 -5.67 -0.70
CA GLN A 64 -6.57 -5.20 -1.96
C GLN A 64 -6.87 -3.73 -2.16
N PHE A 65 -5.99 -3.04 -2.86
CA PHE A 65 -6.19 -1.65 -3.24
C PHE A 65 -5.30 -1.26 -4.41
N ALA A 66 -5.73 -0.26 -5.15
CA ALA A 66 -4.97 0.32 -6.25
C ALA A 66 -4.69 1.80 -5.99
N ASN A 67 -3.54 2.27 -6.45
CA ASN A 67 -3.17 3.67 -6.41
C ASN A 67 -2.87 4.15 -7.83
N LEU A 68 -3.15 5.42 -8.09
CA LEU A 68 -2.85 6.07 -9.35
C LEU A 68 -2.11 7.37 -9.07
N GLY A 69 -0.98 7.56 -9.75
CA GLY A 69 -0.21 8.80 -9.74
C GLY A 69 -0.12 9.35 -11.17
N ALA A 70 -0.28 10.64 -11.32
CA ALA A 70 -0.01 11.34 -12.56
C ALA A 70 0.83 12.58 -12.28
N ARG A 71 1.81 12.85 -13.12
CA ARG A 71 2.67 14.00 -13.01
C ARG A 71 2.91 14.61 -14.40
N LYS A 72 2.76 15.92 -14.48
CA LYS A 72 2.99 16.66 -15.71
C LYS A 72 3.95 17.83 -15.48
N LYS A 73 4.98 17.92 -16.28
CA LYS A 73 5.86 19.09 -16.34
C LYS A 73 5.21 20.16 -17.19
N LEU A 74 5.27 21.38 -16.74
CA LEU A 74 4.72 22.58 -17.38
C LEU A 74 5.82 23.62 -17.53
N LEU A 75 5.57 24.63 -18.35
CA LEU A 75 6.46 25.81 -18.47
C LEU A 75 7.92 25.43 -18.77
N LYS A 76 8.14 24.50 -19.72
CA LYS A 76 9.47 24.00 -20.08
C LYS A 76 10.28 23.44 -18.91
N GLY A 77 9.59 22.74 -17.98
CA GLY A 77 10.20 22.13 -16.78
C GLY A 77 10.22 23.02 -15.53
N LYS A 78 9.86 24.29 -15.62
CA LYS A 78 9.81 25.18 -14.45
C LYS A 78 8.64 24.92 -13.51
N GLY A 79 7.55 24.33 -14.01
CA GLY A 79 6.38 23.95 -13.22
C GLY A 79 6.15 22.44 -13.27
N VAL A 80 5.70 21.87 -12.16
CA VAL A 80 5.26 20.47 -12.07
C VAL A 80 3.93 20.44 -11.34
N ILE A 81 2.94 19.80 -11.96
CA ILE A 81 1.69 19.46 -11.33
C ILE A 81 1.65 17.94 -11.12
N SER A 82 1.19 17.52 -9.95
CA SER A 82 1.03 16.11 -9.61
C SER A 82 -0.34 15.83 -9.02
N LEU A 83 -0.89 14.67 -9.38
CA LEU A 83 -2.11 14.13 -8.82
C LEU A 83 -1.80 12.71 -8.32
N ASN A 84 -2.11 12.44 -7.06
CA ASN A 84 -2.00 11.10 -6.50
C ASN A 84 -3.35 10.70 -5.90
N ILE A 85 -3.85 9.56 -6.32
CA ILE A 85 -5.07 8.96 -5.81
C ILE A 85 -4.66 7.68 -5.09
N ARG A 86 -4.89 7.63 -3.78
CA ARG A 86 -4.69 6.41 -3.00
C ARG A 86 -6.01 5.71 -2.85
N ASP A 87 -5.96 4.39 -2.96
CA ASP A 87 -7.14 3.54 -2.90
C ASP A 87 -8.20 3.97 -3.92
N LEU A 88 -7.82 3.90 -5.20
CA LEU A 88 -8.62 4.36 -6.34
C LEU A 88 -10.07 3.85 -6.34
N PHE A 89 -10.29 2.62 -5.86
CA PHE A 89 -11.59 1.97 -5.82
C PHE A 89 -12.24 1.98 -4.44
N ALA A 90 -11.61 2.60 -3.42
CA ALA A 90 -12.05 2.58 -2.02
C ALA A 90 -12.26 1.16 -1.47
N THR A 91 -11.35 0.24 -1.83
CA THR A 91 -11.40 -1.18 -1.48
C THR A 91 -10.45 -1.55 -0.34
N ARG A 92 -9.65 -0.60 0.15
CA ARG A 92 -8.70 -0.84 1.22
C ARG A 92 -9.41 -0.96 2.56
N VAL A 93 -9.76 -2.19 2.88
CA VAL A 93 -10.38 -2.56 4.15
C VAL A 93 -9.41 -3.45 4.90
N ARG A 94 -9.22 -3.19 6.18
CA ARG A 94 -8.50 -4.08 7.08
C ARG A 94 -9.50 -4.70 8.03
N GLU A 95 -9.63 -6.01 7.95
CA GLU A 95 -10.47 -6.79 8.84
C GLU A 95 -9.59 -7.75 9.65
N ASN A 96 -9.80 -7.78 10.95
CA ASN A 96 -9.12 -8.69 11.85
C ASN A 96 -10.14 -9.29 12.79
N GLN A 97 -9.98 -10.57 13.08
CA GLN A 97 -10.72 -11.26 14.10
C GLN A 97 -9.74 -11.79 15.16
N THR A 98 -9.98 -11.45 16.40
CA THR A 98 -9.25 -11.94 17.56
C THR A 98 -10.16 -12.84 18.36
N ILE A 99 -9.76 -14.10 18.54
CA ILE A 99 -10.52 -15.11 19.26
C ILE A 99 -9.71 -15.53 20.49
N ARG A 100 -10.32 -15.40 21.65
CA ARG A 100 -9.80 -15.85 22.95
C ARG A 100 -10.86 -16.68 23.66
N ASP A 101 -10.45 -17.42 24.67
CA ASP A 101 -11.36 -18.29 25.43
C ASP A 101 -12.58 -17.53 25.99
N ASN A 102 -12.41 -16.25 26.33
CA ASN A 102 -13.43 -15.43 27.00
C ASN A 102 -14.02 -14.34 26.11
N PHE A 103 -13.49 -14.10 24.91
CA PHE A 103 -14.01 -13.07 24.03
C PHE A 103 -13.65 -13.31 22.55
N ASN A 104 -14.50 -12.78 21.68
CA ASN A 104 -14.26 -12.71 20.25
C ASN A 104 -14.47 -11.27 19.81
N ILE A 105 -13.41 -10.65 19.28
CA ILE A 105 -13.44 -9.28 18.77
C ILE A 105 -13.23 -9.32 17.27
N TRP A 106 -14.17 -8.72 16.56
CA TRP A 106 -14.05 -8.45 15.14
C TRP A 106 -13.87 -6.95 14.93
N SER A 107 -12.82 -6.58 14.21
CA SER A 107 -12.52 -5.19 13.88
C SER A 107 -12.44 -4.99 12.38
N ARG A 108 -13.02 -3.91 11.91
CA ARG A 108 -13.02 -3.53 10.51
C ARG A 108 -12.69 -2.05 10.38
N SER A 109 -11.63 -1.75 9.64
CA SER A 109 -11.16 -0.39 9.41
C SER A 109 -11.20 -0.06 7.93
N PHE A 110 -11.87 1.03 7.59
CA PHE A 110 -11.92 1.57 6.25
C PHE A 110 -10.92 2.72 6.14
N TYR A 111 -10.08 2.69 5.12
CA TYR A 111 -9.09 3.76 4.90
C TYR A 111 -9.62 4.86 3.98
N GLY A 112 -10.56 4.53 3.10
CA GLY A 112 -11.13 5.49 2.16
C GLY A 112 -10.17 5.93 1.04
N ARG A 113 -10.71 6.69 0.11
CA ARG A 113 -9.96 7.25 -1.02
C ARG A 113 -9.37 8.60 -0.64
N PHE A 114 -8.08 8.79 -0.97
CA PHE A 114 -7.38 10.05 -0.77
C PHE A 114 -6.91 10.63 -2.10
N TRP A 115 -7.19 11.91 -2.28
CA TRP A 115 -6.72 12.71 -3.40
C TRP A 115 -5.67 13.67 -2.89
N VAL A 116 -4.51 13.68 -3.53
CA VAL A 116 -3.43 14.60 -3.21
C VAL A 116 -3.04 15.31 -4.49
N ILE A 117 -3.24 16.62 -4.53
CA ILE A 117 -2.82 17.48 -5.63
C ILE A 117 -1.60 18.25 -5.16
N GLY A 118 -0.54 18.22 -5.94
CA GLY A 118 0.70 18.96 -5.67
C GLY A 118 1.03 19.87 -6.85
N PHE A 119 1.54 21.06 -6.52
CA PHE A 119 2.11 21.98 -7.47
C PHE A 119 3.48 22.42 -6.99
N SER A 120 4.45 22.43 -7.88
CA SER A 120 5.81 22.89 -7.62
C SER A 120 6.24 23.84 -8.73
N TYR A 121 6.88 24.95 -8.36
CA TYR A 121 7.40 25.91 -9.32
C TYR A 121 8.84 26.30 -8.96
N GLY A 122 9.74 26.21 -9.93
CA GLY A 122 11.15 26.58 -9.79
C GLY A 122 11.37 28.04 -10.19
N PHE A 123 11.88 28.82 -9.24
CA PHE A 123 12.29 30.20 -9.48
C PHE A 123 13.76 30.26 -9.88
N GLY A 124 14.09 31.09 -10.85
CA GLY A 124 15.47 31.29 -11.31
C GLY A 124 15.87 30.36 -12.48
N LYS A 125 17.17 30.02 -12.55
CA LYS A 125 17.75 29.21 -13.64
C LYS A 125 17.64 27.69 -13.43
N GLY A 126 17.05 27.24 -12.30
CA GLY A 126 16.90 25.82 -11.94
C GLY A 126 15.58 25.20 -12.40
N GLU A 127 15.58 23.87 -12.57
CA GLU A 127 14.35 23.11 -12.74
C GLU A 127 13.59 23.01 -11.40
N ALA A 128 12.25 22.82 -11.46
CA ALA A 128 11.44 22.62 -10.26
C ALA A 128 11.91 21.38 -9.48
N MET A 129 12.08 21.51 -8.17
CA MET A 129 12.48 20.38 -7.32
C MET A 129 11.44 19.28 -7.37
N GLU A 130 11.88 18.06 -7.68
CA GLU A 130 11.07 16.86 -7.59
C GLU A 130 11.06 16.37 -6.13
N PHE A 131 9.92 16.46 -5.47
CA PHE A 131 9.70 15.74 -4.22
C PHE A 131 9.56 14.25 -4.52
N ARG A 132 10.66 13.52 -4.45
CA ARG A 132 10.62 12.06 -4.40
C ARG A 132 10.27 11.66 -2.97
N GLY A 133 9.05 11.20 -2.75
CA GLY A 133 8.69 10.59 -1.47
C GLY A 133 9.70 9.49 -1.12
N ARG A 134 10.38 9.64 0.01
CA ARG A 134 11.32 8.62 0.51
C ARG A 134 10.52 7.35 0.76
N ARG A 135 10.78 6.31 -0.02
CA ARG A 135 10.35 4.95 0.34
C ARG A 135 11.17 4.55 1.58
N ARG A 136 10.53 4.38 2.70
CA ARG A 136 11.04 3.63 3.84
C ARG A 136 10.47 2.24 3.81
#